data_9c15f049a0584403d09ea01a3d6a15e9
#
_entry.id   9c15f049a0584403d09ea01a3d6a15e9
#
_cell.length_a   1.000
_cell.length_b   1.000
_cell.length_c   1.000
_cell.angle_alpha   90.00
_cell.angle_beta   90.00
_cell.angle_gamma   90.00
#
_symmetry.space_group_name_H-M   'P 1'
#
loop_
_entity.id
_entity.type
_entity.pdbx_description
1 polymer ?
#
loop_
_entity_poly.entity_id
_entity_poly.type
_entity_poly.pdbx_seq_one_letter_code
_entity_poly.pdbx_strand_id
1 'polypeptide(L)'
;DSSEYDVVIVGGGAGGTSAAIQSARNGAKTLLIEETNWLGGMLTSAGVSAIDGNYKLPSGFWGEFKDSLVSHYGSLEALKTGWVSNVLFEPKVGNEILKSITQNEKNLKILYSTFAQSVSKHDGNNFNYQIKTSKGTFFSKILIDGTELGDLLPMLDDDYDVGMDSNKMYDENIAPEIKNDIIQDLTFVMILKNYNKKVKIDKPEGYDASEFYCSTSHKDCPESDKALWSPQQMMNYGK
;
A
#
# COMPACT_ATOMS: atom_id res chain seq x y z
N ASP A 1 6.23 -3.07 -29.22
CA ASP A 1 6.55 -3.39 -27.83
C ASP A 1 6.39 -4.88 -27.61
N SER A 2 7.39 -5.53 -27.01
CA SER A 2 7.31 -6.95 -26.68
C SER A 2 6.24 -7.20 -25.63
N SER A 3 5.44 -8.26 -25.84
CA SER A 3 4.46 -8.75 -24.85
C SER A 3 5.08 -9.78 -23.89
N GLU A 4 6.36 -10.08 -23.98
CA GLU A 4 7.09 -11.12 -23.26
C GLU A 4 8.06 -10.51 -22.24
N TYR A 5 8.03 -11.00 -21.01
CA TYR A 5 8.83 -10.54 -19.89
C TYR A 5 9.41 -11.71 -19.08
N ASP A 6 10.53 -11.51 -18.43
CA ASP A 6 11.05 -12.49 -17.47
C ASP A 6 10.18 -12.49 -16.21
N VAL A 7 9.81 -11.30 -15.75
CA VAL A 7 8.99 -11.11 -14.55
C VAL A 7 7.86 -10.13 -14.85
N VAL A 8 6.64 -10.51 -14.50
CA VAL A 8 5.49 -9.59 -14.42
C VAL A 8 5.07 -9.48 -12.97
N ILE A 9 4.88 -8.26 -12.51
CA ILE A 9 4.33 -7.94 -11.19
C ILE A 9 2.99 -7.25 -11.40
N VAL A 10 1.95 -7.70 -10.73
CA VAL A 10 0.64 -7.06 -10.70
C VAL A 10 0.44 -6.44 -9.33
N GLY A 11 0.13 -5.14 -9.31
CA GLY A 11 0.04 -4.32 -8.12
C GLY A 11 1.34 -3.58 -7.79
N GLY A 12 1.30 -2.26 -7.87
CA GLY A 12 2.42 -1.35 -7.59
C GLY A 12 2.43 -0.83 -6.16
N GLY A 13 1.94 -1.59 -5.20
CA GLY A 13 2.08 -1.33 -3.77
C GLY A 13 3.55 -1.28 -3.33
N ALA A 14 3.81 -1.12 -2.04
CA ALA A 14 5.18 -1.06 -1.52
C ALA A 14 6.00 -2.31 -1.89
N GLY A 15 5.39 -3.50 -1.72
CA GLY A 15 6.00 -4.79 -2.06
C GLY A 15 6.21 -4.95 -3.56
N GLY A 16 5.16 -4.71 -4.37
CA GLY A 16 5.23 -4.87 -5.83
C GLY A 16 6.20 -3.90 -6.49
N THR A 17 6.22 -2.63 -6.06
CA THR A 17 7.20 -1.65 -6.55
C THR A 17 8.64 -2.07 -6.20
N SER A 18 8.86 -2.54 -4.98
CA SER A 18 10.17 -3.03 -4.54
C SER A 18 10.61 -4.25 -5.35
N ALA A 19 9.71 -5.20 -5.57
CA ALA A 19 9.97 -6.39 -6.37
C ALA A 19 10.31 -6.02 -7.82
N ALA A 20 9.58 -5.08 -8.41
CA ALA A 20 9.82 -4.62 -9.78
C ALA A 20 11.21 -3.98 -9.96
N ILE A 21 11.58 -3.08 -9.02
CA ILE A 21 12.89 -2.43 -9.03
C ILE A 21 14.00 -3.47 -8.90
N GLN A 22 13.90 -4.38 -7.92
CA GLN A 22 14.95 -5.37 -7.69
C GLN A 22 15.04 -6.41 -8.80
N SER A 23 13.95 -6.83 -9.40
CA SER A 23 13.95 -7.70 -10.57
C SER A 23 14.67 -7.06 -11.73
N ALA A 24 14.38 -5.80 -12.04
CA ALA A 24 15.02 -5.05 -13.10
C ALA A 24 16.53 -4.85 -12.87
N ARG A 25 16.93 -4.54 -11.63
CA ARG A 25 18.34 -4.39 -11.22
C ARG A 25 19.15 -5.69 -11.35
N ASN A 26 18.49 -6.83 -11.15
CA ASN A 26 19.09 -8.13 -11.37
C ASN A 26 19.12 -8.56 -12.85
N GLY A 27 18.75 -7.65 -13.77
CA GLY A 27 18.84 -7.87 -15.21
C GLY A 27 17.60 -8.49 -15.84
N ALA A 28 16.55 -8.79 -15.06
CA ALA A 28 15.32 -9.34 -15.60
C ALA A 28 14.55 -8.27 -16.40
N LYS A 29 14.03 -8.63 -17.56
CA LYS A 29 13.07 -7.81 -18.29
C LYS A 29 11.74 -7.82 -17.55
N THR A 30 11.40 -6.72 -16.91
CA THR A 30 10.37 -6.62 -15.91
C THR A 30 9.21 -5.72 -16.34
N LEU A 31 7.98 -6.17 -16.10
CA LEU A 31 6.76 -5.37 -16.25
C LEU A 31 6.07 -5.24 -14.90
N LEU A 32 5.75 -4.02 -14.51
CA LEU A 32 4.87 -3.72 -13.39
C LEU A 32 3.53 -3.20 -13.94
N ILE A 33 2.43 -3.80 -13.51
CA ILE A 33 1.06 -3.40 -13.82
C ILE A 33 0.45 -2.77 -12.57
N GLU A 34 0.05 -1.51 -12.67
CA GLU A 34 -0.49 -0.75 -11.54
C GLU A 34 -1.83 -0.10 -11.92
N GLU A 35 -2.85 -0.32 -11.11
CA GLU A 35 -4.22 0.14 -11.38
C GLU A 35 -4.41 1.65 -11.27
N THR A 36 -3.60 2.30 -10.47
CA THR A 36 -3.62 3.75 -10.26
C THR A 36 -2.54 4.46 -11.10
N ASN A 37 -2.42 5.77 -10.90
CA ASN A 37 -1.30 6.56 -11.41
C ASN A 37 -0.18 6.75 -10.38
N TRP A 38 -0.24 6.01 -9.26
CA TRP A 38 0.68 6.13 -8.15
C TRP A 38 1.42 4.82 -7.92
N LEU A 39 2.63 4.91 -7.35
CA LEU A 39 3.38 3.77 -6.82
C LEU A 39 3.42 3.85 -5.31
N GLY A 40 3.51 2.68 -4.65
CA GLY A 40 3.67 2.59 -3.21
C GLY A 40 2.41 2.19 -2.44
N GLY A 41 1.24 2.14 -3.09
CA GLY A 41 -0.02 1.65 -2.51
C GLY A 41 -0.35 2.30 -1.17
N MET A 42 -0.33 1.53 -0.08
CA MET A 42 -0.63 2.01 1.26
C MET A 42 0.21 3.22 1.66
N LEU A 43 1.48 3.26 1.31
CA LEU A 43 2.40 4.36 1.65
C LEU A 43 2.10 5.67 0.91
N THR A 44 1.33 5.62 -0.17
CA THR A 44 1.12 6.77 -1.06
C THR A 44 -0.34 6.98 -1.40
N SER A 45 -0.93 6.20 -2.33
CA SER A 45 -2.29 6.38 -2.83
C SER A 45 -3.36 6.19 -1.75
N ALA A 46 -3.16 5.28 -0.82
CA ALA A 46 -4.07 5.08 0.32
C ALA A 46 -3.80 6.05 1.49
N GLY A 47 -2.73 6.86 1.45
CA GLY A 47 -2.48 7.94 2.38
C GLY A 47 -1.87 7.54 3.74
N VAL A 48 -1.51 6.28 3.96
CA VAL A 48 -0.82 5.81 5.17
C VAL A 48 0.69 5.97 4.99
N SER A 49 1.14 7.22 4.88
CA SER A 49 2.55 7.57 4.67
C SER A 49 3.32 7.66 5.99
N ALA A 50 3.25 6.56 6.73
CA ALA A 50 3.88 6.37 8.03
C ALA A 50 4.49 4.97 8.07
N ILE A 51 5.81 4.86 8.26
CA ILE A 51 6.50 3.58 8.29
C ILE A 51 6.78 3.17 9.72
N ASP A 52 6.21 2.04 10.11
CA ASP A 52 6.35 1.46 11.43
C ASP A 52 7.64 0.64 11.58
N GLY A 53 8.07 0.48 12.82
CA GLY A 53 9.21 -0.36 13.17
C GLY A 53 10.51 0.04 12.46
N ASN A 54 11.45 -0.78 12.44
CA ASN A 54 12.77 -0.79 11.78
C ASN A 54 13.28 0.48 11.06
N TYR A 55 12.83 1.68 11.47
CA TYR A 55 13.20 2.94 10.81
C TYR A 55 14.71 3.22 10.81
N LYS A 56 15.45 2.58 11.71
CA LYS A 56 16.92 2.66 11.77
C LYS A 56 17.63 1.75 10.79
N LEU A 57 16.93 0.79 10.16
CA LEU A 57 17.54 -0.11 9.19
C LEU A 57 18.10 0.69 8.01
N PRO A 58 19.41 0.57 7.70
CA PRO A 58 20.05 1.44 6.70
C PRO A 58 20.07 0.81 5.30
N SER A 59 19.60 -0.41 5.12
CA SER A 59 19.85 -1.21 3.93
C SER A 59 18.58 -1.59 3.15
N GLY A 60 18.80 -2.18 1.98
CA GLY A 60 17.75 -2.60 1.07
C GLY A 60 17.02 -1.43 0.43
N PHE A 61 15.93 -1.73 -0.25
CA PHE A 61 15.10 -0.70 -0.88
C PHE A 61 14.52 0.30 0.13
N TRP A 62 14.22 -0.16 1.34
CA TRP A 62 13.80 0.72 2.43
C TRP A 62 14.85 1.80 2.75
N GLY A 63 16.12 1.43 2.85
CA GLY A 63 17.20 2.39 3.09
C GLY A 63 17.26 3.46 2.00
N GLU A 64 17.22 3.06 0.73
CA GLU A 64 17.23 3.96 -0.43
C GLU A 64 16.03 4.91 -0.44
N PHE A 65 14.83 4.40 -0.19
CA PHE A 65 13.62 5.22 -0.11
C PHE A 65 13.69 6.23 1.04
N LYS A 66 14.11 5.77 2.22
CA LYS A 66 14.29 6.64 3.41
C LYS A 66 15.33 7.72 3.16
N ASP A 67 16.48 7.39 2.56
CA ASP A 67 17.54 8.35 2.27
C ASP A 67 17.05 9.40 1.25
N SER A 68 16.21 9.01 0.31
CA SER A 68 15.55 9.92 -0.63
C SER A 68 14.57 10.85 0.09
N LEU A 69 13.80 10.35 1.05
CA LEU A 69 12.95 11.18 1.91
C LEU A 69 13.78 12.18 2.73
N VAL A 70 14.86 11.70 3.35
CA VAL A 70 15.78 12.56 4.12
C VAL A 70 16.39 13.64 3.23
N SER A 71 16.77 13.30 2.01
CA SER A 71 17.28 14.27 1.02
C SER A 71 16.22 15.34 0.67
N HIS A 72 14.96 14.93 0.53
CA HIS A 72 13.85 15.84 0.21
C HIS A 72 13.53 16.80 1.38
N TYR A 73 13.43 16.28 2.60
CA TYR A 73 13.03 17.04 3.78
C TYR A 73 14.21 17.68 4.56
N GLY A 74 15.43 17.37 4.16
CA GLY A 74 16.66 17.95 4.72
C GLY A 74 17.25 17.20 5.91
N SER A 75 16.48 16.40 6.64
CA SER A 75 16.99 15.61 7.76
C SER A 75 16.05 14.47 8.16
N LEU A 76 16.57 13.46 8.87
CA LEU A 76 15.72 12.42 9.46
C LEU A 76 14.79 12.98 10.56
N GLU A 77 15.23 14.04 11.26
CA GLU A 77 14.42 14.68 12.29
C GLU A 77 13.17 15.36 11.71
N ALA A 78 13.27 15.89 10.49
CA ALA A 78 12.14 16.49 9.77
C ALA A 78 11.02 15.47 9.43
N LEU A 79 11.32 14.17 9.44
CA LEU A 79 10.34 13.11 9.21
C LEU A 79 9.58 12.71 10.48
N LYS A 80 10.01 13.16 11.66
CA LYS A 80 9.37 12.83 12.94
C LYS A 80 8.27 13.84 13.28
N THR A 81 7.23 13.87 12.48
CA THR A 81 6.18 14.89 12.58
C THR A 81 4.89 14.42 13.26
N GLY A 82 4.83 13.14 13.62
CA GLY A 82 3.65 12.53 14.24
C GLY A 82 4.00 11.54 15.34
N TRP A 83 2.99 10.89 15.87
CA TRP A 83 3.12 9.97 17.00
C TRP A 83 3.12 8.49 16.60
N VAL A 84 2.60 8.17 15.42
CA VAL A 84 2.46 6.77 14.95
C VAL A 84 3.75 6.20 14.39
N SER A 85 4.67 7.04 13.92
CA SER A 85 5.90 6.61 13.29
C SER A 85 7.01 7.63 13.46
N ASN A 86 8.27 7.17 13.35
CA ASN A 86 9.44 8.03 13.26
C ASN A 86 9.75 8.48 11.83
N VAL A 87 9.02 8.00 10.84
CA VAL A 87 9.18 8.34 9.43
C VAL A 87 7.81 8.59 8.82
N LEU A 88 7.44 9.86 8.77
CA LEU A 88 6.24 10.34 8.14
C LEU A 88 6.59 11.27 6.98
N PHE A 89 5.78 11.24 5.93
CA PHE A 89 6.01 12.03 4.73
C PHE A 89 4.68 12.32 4.01
N GLU A 90 4.68 13.25 3.10
CA GLU A 90 3.51 13.51 2.27
C GLU A 90 3.35 12.40 1.23
N PRO A 91 2.15 11.82 1.08
CA PRO A 91 1.89 10.72 0.12
C PRO A 91 2.39 11.04 -1.30
N LYS A 92 2.20 12.29 -1.74
CA LYS A 92 2.64 12.75 -3.04
C LYS A 92 4.17 12.68 -3.19
N VAL A 93 4.90 13.12 -2.16
CA VAL A 93 6.37 13.07 -2.15
C VAL A 93 6.86 11.63 -2.22
N GLY A 94 6.25 10.72 -1.45
CA GLY A 94 6.57 9.30 -1.53
C GLY A 94 6.38 8.73 -2.95
N ASN A 95 5.26 9.04 -3.59
CA ASN A 95 5.00 8.62 -4.97
C ASN A 95 6.02 9.21 -5.97
N GLU A 96 6.37 10.50 -5.84
CA GLU A 96 7.35 11.16 -6.72
C GLU A 96 8.74 10.51 -6.58
N ILE A 97 9.16 10.19 -5.37
CA ILE A 97 10.42 9.48 -5.10
C ILE A 97 10.40 8.10 -5.76
N LEU A 98 9.34 7.30 -5.55
CA LEU A 98 9.22 5.97 -6.14
C LEU A 98 9.25 6.03 -7.67
N LYS A 99 8.56 6.98 -8.26
CA LYS A 99 8.61 7.22 -9.72
C LYS A 99 10.00 7.61 -10.20
N SER A 100 10.69 8.47 -9.47
CA SER A 100 12.07 8.87 -9.80
C SER A 100 13.02 7.67 -9.77
N ILE A 101 12.91 6.81 -8.76
CA ILE A 101 13.73 5.60 -8.67
C ILE A 101 13.42 4.67 -9.86
N THR A 102 12.15 4.39 -10.12
CA THR A 102 11.75 3.47 -11.19
C THR A 102 12.13 3.95 -12.59
N GLN A 103 12.14 5.26 -12.84
CA GLN A 103 12.54 5.85 -14.13
C GLN A 103 14.01 5.59 -14.49
N ASN A 104 14.85 5.32 -13.49
CA ASN A 104 16.26 5.01 -13.70
C ASN A 104 16.52 3.53 -14.04
N GLU A 105 15.50 2.67 -13.91
CA GLU A 105 15.64 1.23 -14.13
C GLU A 105 15.36 0.85 -15.59
N LYS A 106 16.42 0.61 -16.35
CA LYS A 106 16.36 0.36 -17.82
C LYS A 106 15.55 -0.87 -18.21
N ASN A 107 15.51 -1.88 -17.33
CA ASN A 107 14.82 -3.15 -17.60
C ASN A 107 13.38 -3.15 -17.06
N LEU A 108 12.88 -2.04 -16.52
CA LEU A 108 11.55 -1.91 -15.94
C LEU A 108 10.64 -1.12 -16.86
N LYS A 109 9.51 -1.72 -17.22
CA LYS A 109 8.36 -1.04 -17.82
C LYS A 109 7.22 -1.01 -16.82
N ILE A 110 6.49 0.11 -16.74
CA ILE A 110 5.32 0.25 -15.86
C ILE A 110 4.10 0.61 -16.70
N LEU A 111 3.00 -0.09 -16.47
CA LEU A 111 1.69 0.23 -17.01
C LEU A 111 0.81 0.77 -15.88
N TYR A 112 0.68 2.08 -15.83
CA TYR A 112 -0.27 2.76 -14.93
C TYR A 112 -1.71 2.68 -15.43
N SER A 113 -2.66 2.92 -14.53
CA SER A 113 -4.11 2.87 -14.81
C SER A 113 -4.49 1.59 -15.55
N THR A 114 -3.98 0.46 -15.07
CA THR A 114 -4.13 -0.85 -15.70
C THR A 114 -4.19 -1.93 -14.63
N PHE A 115 -5.19 -2.77 -14.69
CA PHE A 115 -5.33 -3.93 -13.81
C PHE A 115 -5.38 -5.23 -14.63
N ALA A 116 -5.07 -6.35 -13.99
CA ALA A 116 -5.22 -7.67 -14.57
C ALA A 116 -6.71 -8.03 -14.63
N GLN A 117 -7.19 -8.35 -15.82
CA GLN A 117 -8.56 -8.82 -16.05
C GLN A 117 -8.68 -10.33 -15.89
N SER A 118 -7.65 -11.04 -16.27
CA SER A 118 -7.49 -12.47 -16.03
C SER A 118 -6.03 -12.87 -16.07
N VAL A 119 -5.71 -13.88 -15.30
CA VAL A 119 -4.41 -14.53 -15.28
C VAL A 119 -4.61 -16.03 -15.42
N SER A 120 -3.73 -16.69 -16.16
CA SER A 120 -3.76 -18.14 -16.32
C SER A 120 -2.36 -18.70 -16.45
N LYS A 121 -2.17 -19.95 -16.03
CA LYS A 121 -0.99 -20.75 -16.35
C LYS A 121 -0.93 -20.96 -17.86
N HIS A 122 0.26 -20.90 -18.43
CA HIS A 122 0.48 -20.97 -19.88
C HIS A 122 1.53 -22.04 -20.19
N ASP A 123 1.13 -23.08 -20.93
CA ASP A 123 1.99 -24.19 -21.31
C ASP A 123 2.66 -23.93 -22.68
N GLY A 124 3.40 -22.83 -22.80
CA GLY A 124 4.00 -22.45 -24.08
C GLY A 124 5.41 -21.86 -23.97
N ASN A 125 6.30 -22.34 -24.83
CA ASN A 125 7.58 -21.75 -25.24
C ASN A 125 8.29 -20.82 -24.21
N ASN A 126 8.68 -21.33 -23.04
CA ASN A 126 9.44 -20.66 -22.01
C ASN A 126 8.68 -19.62 -21.15
N PHE A 127 7.38 -19.46 -21.30
CA PHE A 127 6.56 -18.58 -20.45
C PHE A 127 5.51 -19.41 -19.72
N ASN A 128 5.37 -19.16 -18.43
CA ASN A 128 4.52 -19.95 -17.53
C ASN A 128 3.16 -19.30 -17.27
N TYR A 129 3.04 -17.99 -17.54
CA TYR A 129 1.84 -17.22 -17.23
C TYR A 129 1.43 -16.33 -18.39
N GLN A 130 0.11 -16.20 -18.56
CA GLN A 130 -0.53 -15.23 -19.45
C GLN A 130 -1.36 -14.27 -18.61
N ILE A 131 -1.16 -12.96 -18.79
CA ILE A 131 -1.83 -11.88 -18.09
C ILE A 131 -2.58 -11.02 -19.10
N LYS A 132 -3.90 -10.98 -19.02
CA LYS A 132 -4.75 -10.13 -19.87
C LYS A 132 -5.12 -8.85 -19.13
N THR A 133 -4.98 -7.73 -19.80
CA THR A 133 -5.32 -6.40 -19.29
C THR A 133 -6.06 -5.60 -20.36
N SER A 134 -6.59 -4.42 -19.98
CA SER A 134 -7.18 -3.49 -20.95
C SER A 134 -6.18 -2.94 -21.98
N LYS A 135 -4.87 -3.04 -21.70
CA LYS A 135 -3.78 -2.55 -22.56
C LYS A 135 -3.05 -3.64 -23.33
N GLY A 136 -3.54 -4.87 -23.29
CA GLY A 136 -2.97 -5.98 -24.04
C GLY A 136 -2.79 -7.24 -23.21
N THR A 137 -2.23 -8.25 -23.84
CA THR A 137 -1.90 -9.54 -23.23
C THR A 137 -0.38 -9.65 -23.09
N PHE A 138 0.08 -10.06 -21.92
CA PHE A 138 1.47 -10.21 -21.57
C PHE A 138 1.78 -11.64 -21.14
N PHE A 139 3.01 -12.05 -21.35
CA PHE A 139 3.50 -13.38 -21.00
C PHE A 139 4.72 -13.24 -20.07
N SER A 140 4.82 -14.09 -19.06
CA SER A 140 5.95 -14.07 -18.13
C SER A 140 6.42 -15.46 -17.73
N LYS A 141 7.72 -15.55 -17.38
CA LYS A 141 8.28 -16.74 -16.75
C LYS A 141 7.91 -16.83 -15.28
N ILE A 142 7.94 -15.67 -14.61
CA ILE A 142 7.62 -15.49 -13.20
C ILE A 142 6.51 -14.44 -13.10
N LEU A 143 5.51 -14.73 -12.29
CA LEU A 143 4.44 -13.82 -11.91
C LEU A 143 4.54 -13.55 -10.42
N ILE A 144 4.45 -12.28 -10.04
CA ILE A 144 4.42 -11.84 -8.63
C ILE A 144 3.09 -11.15 -8.37
N ASP A 145 2.36 -11.64 -7.38
CA ASP A 145 1.19 -10.95 -6.84
C ASP A 145 1.66 -9.89 -5.84
N GLY A 146 1.50 -8.64 -6.21
CA GLY A 146 1.75 -7.46 -5.40
C GLY A 146 0.48 -6.65 -5.18
N THR A 147 -0.69 -7.25 -5.44
CA THR A 147 -1.99 -6.61 -5.20
C THR A 147 -2.26 -6.49 -3.69
N GLU A 148 -3.10 -5.56 -3.32
CA GLU A 148 -3.41 -5.33 -1.89
C GLU A 148 -4.25 -6.48 -1.27
N LEU A 149 -5.00 -7.22 -2.08
CA LEU A 149 -5.94 -8.25 -1.62
C LEU A 149 -5.56 -9.68 -2.04
N GLY A 150 -4.43 -9.88 -2.74
CA GLY A 150 -4.07 -11.18 -3.28
C GLY A 150 -4.95 -11.59 -4.47
N ASP A 151 -5.29 -10.63 -5.33
CA ASP A 151 -6.28 -10.78 -6.40
C ASP A 151 -5.92 -11.85 -7.43
N LEU A 152 -4.64 -12.22 -7.55
CA LEU A 152 -4.20 -13.23 -8.52
C LEU A 152 -4.43 -14.65 -8.04
N LEU A 153 -4.50 -14.90 -6.73
CA LEU A 153 -4.70 -16.24 -6.18
C LEU A 153 -6.00 -16.89 -6.68
N PRO A 154 -7.18 -16.23 -6.56
CA PRO A 154 -8.42 -16.79 -7.11
C PRO A 154 -8.43 -16.87 -8.65
N MET A 155 -7.67 -16.00 -9.35
CA MET A 155 -7.56 -16.07 -10.82
C MET A 155 -6.78 -17.31 -11.30
N LEU A 156 -5.87 -17.80 -10.46
CA LEU A 156 -5.01 -18.97 -10.73
C LEU A 156 -5.57 -20.27 -10.16
N ASP A 157 -6.69 -20.20 -9.47
CA ASP A 157 -7.26 -21.34 -8.72
C ASP A 157 -6.25 -21.89 -7.68
N ASP A 158 -5.47 -20.98 -7.09
CA ASP A 158 -4.53 -21.32 -6.03
C ASP A 158 -5.20 -21.15 -4.66
N ASP A 159 -4.79 -21.95 -3.68
CA ASP A 159 -5.35 -21.92 -2.32
C ASP A 159 -5.05 -20.60 -1.60
N TYR A 160 -6.02 -20.09 -0.88
CA TYR A 160 -5.88 -18.94 0.01
C TYR A 160 -6.84 -19.03 1.19
N ASP A 161 -6.51 -18.35 2.27
CA ASP A 161 -7.35 -18.26 3.47
C ASP A 161 -7.92 -16.86 3.63
N VAL A 162 -9.15 -16.79 4.15
CA VAL A 162 -9.84 -15.56 4.52
C VAL A 162 -10.21 -15.63 5.98
N GLY A 163 -10.10 -14.49 6.68
CA GLY A 163 -10.46 -14.38 8.10
C GLY A 163 -9.34 -14.81 9.04
N MET A 164 -9.73 -15.29 10.20
CA MET A 164 -8.81 -15.68 11.29
C MET A 164 -8.78 -17.19 11.45
N ASP A 165 -7.59 -17.75 11.39
CA ASP A 165 -7.39 -19.19 11.67
C ASP A 165 -7.57 -19.51 13.15
N SER A 166 -7.81 -20.81 13.44
CA SER A 166 -7.92 -21.26 14.82
C SER A 166 -6.55 -21.27 15.52
N ASN A 167 -6.55 -21.03 16.82
CA ASN A 167 -5.35 -21.07 17.65
C ASN A 167 -4.59 -22.39 17.58
N LYS A 168 -5.27 -23.49 17.23
CA LYS A 168 -4.67 -24.82 17.12
C LYS A 168 -3.88 -25.01 15.83
N MET A 169 -4.12 -24.19 14.81
CA MET A 169 -3.51 -24.37 13.49
C MET A 169 -2.03 -23.99 13.51
N TYR A 170 -1.69 -22.92 14.21
CA TYR A 170 -0.32 -22.37 14.28
C TYR A 170 0.18 -22.16 15.72
N ASP A 171 -0.51 -22.72 16.72
CA ASP A 171 -0.19 -22.59 18.15
C ASP A 171 -0.13 -21.13 18.63
N GLU A 172 -1.11 -20.34 18.20
CA GLU A 172 -1.22 -18.91 18.53
C GLU A 172 -2.25 -18.68 19.64
N ASN A 173 -1.78 -18.41 20.85
CA ASN A 173 -2.64 -18.26 22.04
C ASN A 173 -3.68 -17.13 21.95
N ILE A 174 -3.46 -16.13 21.11
CA ILE A 174 -4.37 -14.99 20.92
C ILE A 174 -5.38 -15.18 19.80
N ALA A 175 -5.20 -16.20 18.96
CA ALA A 175 -6.13 -16.52 17.89
C ALA A 175 -7.41 -17.17 18.45
N PRO A 176 -8.54 -17.10 17.72
CA PRO A 176 -9.80 -17.69 18.15
C PRO A 176 -9.69 -19.23 18.25
N GLU A 177 -10.52 -19.86 19.07
CA GLU A 177 -10.56 -21.33 19.17
C GLU A 177 -11.05 -21.99 17.89
N ILE A 178 -11.90 -21.30 17.14
CA ILE A 178 -12.52 -21.76 15.90
C ILE A 178 -12.26 -20.73 14.81
N LYS A 179 -11.82 -21.20 13.63
CA LYS A 179 -11.67 -20.37 12.42
C LYS A 179 -12.97 -19.59 12.14
N ASN A 180 -12.83 -18.34 11.72
CA ASN A 180 -13.93 -17.47 11.32
C ASN A 180 -13.57 -16.61 10.10
N ASP A 181 -14.55 -15.91 9.55
CA ASP A 181 -14.40 -15.08 8.34
C ASP A 181 -14.25 -13.59 8.68
N ILE A 182 -13.81 -13.25 9.89
CA ILE A 182 -13.61 -11.87 10.32
C ILE A 182 -12.35 -11.31 9.65
N ILE A 183 -12.51 -10.24 8.91
CA ILE A 183 -11.43 -9.50 8.25
C ILE A 183 -11.26 -8.13 8.90
N GLN A 184 -10.14 -7.48 8.63
CA GLN A 184 -9.84 -6.14 9.13
C GLN A 184 -10.80 -5.11 8.54
N ASP A 185 -11.26 -4.17 9.38
CA ASP A 185 -12.09 -3.04 8.97
C ASP A 185 -11.34 -2.10 8.02
N LEU A 186 -12.10 -1.44 7.15
CA LEU A 186 -11.57 -0.41 6.26
C LEU A 186 -11.20 0.85 7.06
N THR A 187 -10.06 1.44 6.72
CA THR A 187 -9.61 2.72 7.29
C THR A 187 -9.57 3.78 6.19
N PHE A 188 -10.34 4.85 6.38
CA PHE A 188 -10.25 6.04 5.54
C PHE A 188 -9.23 7.01 6.14
N VAL A 189 -8.28 7.45 5.32
CA VAL A 189 -7.23 8.40 5.70
C VAL A 189 -7.54 9.77 5.10
N MET A 190 -7.36 10.82 5.91
CA MET A 190 -7.51 12.21 5.49
C MET A 190 -6.21 12.98 5.75
N ILE A 191 -5.85 13.86 4.82
CA ILE A 191 -4.78 14.84 5.02
C ILE A 191 -5.41 16.11 5.57
N LEU A 192 -4.99 16.52 6.76
CA LEU A 192 -5.45 17.73 7.43
C LEU A 192 -4.41 18.84 7.29
N LYS A 193 -4.86 20.05 7.07
CA LYS A 193 -4.03 21.25 7.08
C LYS A 193 -4.46 22.18 8.21
N ASN A 194 -3.50 22.59 9.04
CA ASN A 194 -3.75 23.60 10.06
C ASN A 194 -3.71 25.01 9.42
N TYR A 195 -4.69 25.82 9.74
CA TYR A 195 -4.77 27.23 9.35
C TYR A 195 -4.73 28.11 10.59
N ASN A 196 -4.05 29.26 10.53
CA ASN A 196 -3.99 30.25 11.62
C ASN A 196 -5.31 31.01 11.83
N LYS A 197 -6.39 30.55 11.21
CA LYS A 197 -7.74 31.11 11.31
C LYS A 197 -8.78 30.01 11.33
N LYS A 198 -9.96 30.31 11.87
CA LYS A 198 -11.10 29.39 11.80
C LYS A 198 -11.53 29.20 10.36
N VAL A 199 -11.45 27.97 9.87
CA VAL A 199 -11.94 27.53 8.56
C VAL A 199 -13.13 26.61 8.80
N LYS A 200 -14.20 26.79 8.05
CA LYS A 200 -15.37 25.94 8.06
C LYS A 200 -15.58 25.39 6.66
N ILE A 201 -15.83 24.10 6.58
CA ILE A 201 -16.24 23.41 5.34
C ILE A 201 -17.76 23.26 5.42
N ASP A 202 -18.45 23.55 4.33
CA ASP A 202 -19.87 23.29 4.24
C ASP A 202 -20.13 21.78 4.26
N LYS A 203 -21.25 21.37 4.84
CA LYS A 203 -21.64 19.98 4.86
C LYS A 203 -21.92 19.51 3.43
N PRO A 204 -21.38 18.34 3.03
CA PRO A 204 -21.75 17.76 1.73
C PRO A 204 -23.24 17.51 1.64
N GLU A 205 -23.78 17.51 0.43
CA GLU A 205 -25.15 17.09 0.17
C GLU A 205 -25.34 15.63 0.63
N GLY A 206 -26.43 15.35 1.34
CA GLY A 206 -26.74 14.03 1.89
C GLY A 206 -25.98 13.66 3.17
N TYR A 207 -25.17 14.58 3.74
CA TYR A 207 -24.48 14.30 5.02
C TYR A 207 -25.47 14.16 6.18
N ASP A 208 -25.48 12.98 6.79
CA ASP A 208 -26.19 12.70 8.06
C ASP A 208 -25.19 12.40 9.18
N ALA A 209 -25.15 13.27 10.18
CA ALA A 209 -24.26 13.09 11.32
C ALA A 209 -24.61 11.86 12.17
N SER A 210 -25.84 11.35 12.09
CA SER A 210 -26.27 10.18 12.87
C SER A 210 -25.61 8.89 12.39
N GLU A 211 -25.18 8.82 11.14
CA GLU A 211 -24.43 7.68 10.60
C GLU A 211 -23.03 7.54 11.20
N PHE A 212 -22.50 8.62 11.80
CA PHE A 212 -21.14 8.70 12.32
C PHE A 212 -21.08 8.88 13.84
N TYR A 213 -22.18 8.61 14.55
CA TYR A 213 -22.28 8.94 15.97
C TYR A 213 -21.26 8.20 16.85
N CYS A 214 -20.83 6.99 16.44
CA CYS A 214 -19.77 6.24 17.13
C CYS A 214 -18.36 6.52 16.62
N SER A 215 -18.19 7.30 15.56
CA SER A 215 -16.87 7.71 15.05
C SER A 215 -16.23 8.81 15.88
N THR A 216 -16.99 9.42 16.76
CA THR A 216 -16.55 10.44 17.73
C THR A 216 -17.09 10.07 19.12
N SER A 217 -16.54 10.67 20.18
CA SER A 217 -17.05 10.44 21.54
C SER A 217 -18.55 10.77 21.62
N HIS A 218 -19.34 9.76 21.82
CA HIS A 218 -20.79 9.89 22.02
C HIS A 218 -21.24 9.01 23.18
N LYS A 219 -22.14 9.54 24.03
CA LYS A 219 -22.61 8.89 25.24
C LYS A 219 -23.23 7.49 25.04
N ASP A 220 -23.78 7.26 23.86
CA ASP A 220 -24.44 6.00 23.50
C ASP A 220 -23.51 4.98 22.82
N CYS A 221 -22.20 5.30 22.68
CA CYS A 221 -21.21 4.38 22.15
C CYS A 221 -20.51 3.68 23.31
N PRO A 222 -20.48 2.34 23.36
CA PRO A 222 -19.94 1.57 24.50
C PRO A 222 -18.47 1.86 24.83
N GLU A 223 -17.72 2.39 23.89
CA GLU A 223 -16.29 2.68 24.01
C GLU A 223 -15.96 4.18 23.90
N SER A 224 -16.97 5.05 24.02
CA SER A 224 -16.79 6.49 23.85
C SER A 224 -15.81 7.13 24.87
N ASP A 225 -15.58 6.47 26.00
CA ASP A 225 -14.65 6.91 27.04
C ASP A 225 -13.18 6.63 26.66
N LYS A 226 -12.95 5.76 25.71
CA LYS A 226 -11.62 5.54 25.12
C LYS A 226 -11.36 6.64 24.11
N ALA A 227 -10.98 7.79 24.65
CA ALA A 227 -10.86 9.06 23.98
C ALA A 227 -10.27 8.92 22.58
N LEU A 228 -11.12 9.14 21.64
CA LEU A 228 -10.70 9.41 20.30
C LEU A 228 -9.83 10.66 20.29
N TRP A 229 -8.76 10.60 19.55
CA TRP A 229 -7.77 11.66 19.45
C TRP A 229 -8.41 12.93 18.91
N SER A 230 -8.29 14.02 19.64
CA SER A 230 -8.71 15.31 19.11
C SER A 230 -7.72 15.75 18.00
N PRO A 231 -8.17 16.52 17.01
CA PRO A 231 -7.26 17.12 16.02
C PRO A 231 -6.10 17.86 16.67
N GLN A 232 -6.31 18.48 17.82
CA GLN A 232 -5.29 19.18 18.58
C GLN A 232 -4.23 18.23 19.16
N GLN A 233 -4.64 17.06 19.65
CA GLN A 233 -3.73 16.02 20.11
C GLN A 233 -2.91 15.47 18.95
N MET A 234 -3.53 15.18 17.79
CA MET A 234 -2.85 14.70 16.60
C MET A 234 -1.80 15.68 16.07
N MET A 235 -2.08 16.99 16.10
CA MET A 235 -1.18 18.04 15.60
C MET A 235 -0.09 18.43 16.59
N ASN A 236 -0.23 18.16 17.86
CA ASN A 236 0.76 18.51 18.89
C ASN A 236 1.81 17.43 19.14
N TYR A 237 1.65 16.26 18.55
CA TYR A 237 2.64 15.21 18.62
C TYR A 237 3.82 15.54 17.69
N GLY A 238 4.98 15.73 18.27
CA GLY A 238 6.20 16.03 17.52
C GLY A 238 6.79 17.43 17.77
N LYS A 239 6.31 18.12 18.79
CA LYS A 239 6.97 19.32 19.33
C LYS A 239 7.84 18.99 20.52
#